data_2158d036ea504205aba84a1147e15ad5
#
_entry.id   2158d036ea504205aba84a1147e15ad5
#
_cell.length_a   1.000
_cell.length_b   1.000
_cell.length_c   1.000
_cell.angle_alpha   90.00
_cell.angle_beta   90.00
_cell.angle_gamma   90.00
#
_symmetry.space_group_name_H-M   'P 1'
#
loop_
_entity.id
_entity.type
_entity.pdbx_description
1 polymer ?
#
loop_
_entity_poly.entity_id
_entity_poly.type
_entity_poly.pdbx_seq_one_letter_code
_entity_poly.pdbx_strand_id
1 'polypeptide(L)'
;MQLDLKPNFYLLDKPKTWTSQDLCTKLKKNYKFKKVGHSGTLDPNADGLMLLATNGYTKLFDYIPHTNKAYKVTAILGYSSPTLDVDSELTFHESIDAKNFSHDIKKFLTNLIGESIQTPPIYSAVKVKGKRLYKYARKAEEVNIPTRTIKVDKTELTSLEDNKVTFEITVSKGTYIRSIVEDLGKFLNTKAVVESLTRTAIGNLKINHEKLNKNIQNMDYETNLHKLDWREVIDLPIVELDKDMIDVIKNGQLLSNDIFMNKEKYILSINNDISAIYKPFNENNFKPDKVLI
;
A
#
# COMPACT_ATOMS: atom_id res chain seq x y z
N MET A 1 -17.49 26.92 7.38
CA MET A 1 -16.31 26.54 6.55
C MET A 1 -16.81 25.74 5.35
N GLN A 2 -16.58 26.24 4.13
CA GLN A 2 -16.97 25.52 2.93
C GLN A 2 -16.02 24.32 2.77
N LEU A 3 -16.55 23.08 2.81
CA LEU A 3 -15.75 21.88 2.65
C LEU A 3 -15.17 21.85 1.23
N ASP A 4 -13.85 21.81 1.11
CA ASP A 4 -13.19 21.64 -0.17
C ASP A 4 -13.36 20.19 -0.64
N LEU A 5 -14.33 19.97 -1.52
CA LEU A 5 -14.67 18.66 -2.08
C LEU A 5 -13.84 18.29 -3.32
N LYS A 6 -12.80 19.09 -3.65
CA LYS A 6 -11.89 18.75 -4.75
C LYS A 6 -11.22 17.40 -4.52
N PRO A 7 -10.94 16.64 -5.59
CA PRO A 7 -10.15 15.41 -5.48
C PRO A 7 -8.74 15.73 -4.97
N ASN A 8 -8.23 14.91 -4.05
CA ASN A 8 -6.88 15.08 -3.52
C ASN A 8 -6.29 13.73 -3.10
N PHE A 9 -4.96 13.70 -2.93
CA PHE A 9 -4.24 12.67 -2.20
C PHE A 9 -3.95 13.12 -0.77
N TYR A 10 -3.89 12.13 0.13
CA TYR A 10 -3.60 12.32 1.54
C TYR A 10 -2.68 11.22 2.05
N LEU A 11 -1.68 11.59 2.85
CA LEU A 11 -0.91 10.65 3.65
C LEU A 11 -1.49 10.59 5.05
N LEU A 12 -1.79 9.39 5.53
CA LEU A 12 -2.33 9.16 6.85
C LEU A 12 -1.53 8.09 7.59
N ASP A 13 -1.38 8.28 8.88
CA ASP A 13 -0.83 7.29 9.79
C ASP A 13 -1.98 6.41 10.31
N LYS A 14 -2.07 5.17 9.79
CA LYS A 14 -3.11 4.24 10.21
C LYS A 14 -2.82 3.73 11.62
N PRO A 15 -3.71 3.93 12.58
CA PRO A 15 -3.53 3.34 13.90
C PRO A 15 -3.74 1.83 13.87
N LYS A 16 -3.17 1.12 14.84
CA LYS A 16 -3.48 -0.30 15.12
C LYS A 16 -4.96 -0.48 15.38
N THR A 17 -5.45 -1.70 15.24
CA THR A 17 -6.84 -2.15 15.41
C THR A 17 -7.83 -1.67 14.35
N TRP A 18 -7.47 -0.68 13.54
CA TRP A 18 -8.30 -0.22 12.44
C TRP A 18 -8.02 -1.00 11.15
N THR A 19 -9.07 -1.29 10.40
CA THR A 19 -8.89 -1.73 9.02
C THR A 19 -8.56 -0.53 8.12
N SER A 20 -7.92 -0.79 6.98
CA SER A 20 -7.70 0.26 5.96
C SER A 20 -9.01 0.87 5.46
N GLN A 21 -10.13 0.11 5.51
CA GLN A 21 -11.45 0.59 5.14
C GLN A 21 -12.06 1.51 6.20
N ASP A 22 -11.81 1.28 7.49
CA ASP A 22 -12.27 2.16 8.56
C ASP A 22 -11.69 3.56 8.40
N LEU A 23 -10.40 3.64 8.04
CA LEU A 23 -9.73 4.89 7.73
C LEU A 23 -10.40 5.65 6.57
N CYS A 24 -10.70 4.95 5.47
CA CYS A 24 -11.45 5.54 4.35
C CYS A 24 -12.85 6.01 4.77
N THR A 25 -13.53 5.23 5.61
CA THR A 25 -14.89 5.54 6.09
C THR A 25 -14.87 6.75 7.01
N LYS A 26 -13.89 6.86 7.91
CA LYS A 26 -13.70 8.02 8.81
C LYS A 26 -13.54 9.30 7.98
N LEU A 27 -12.61 9.32 7.01
CA LEU A 27 -12.42 10.49 6.15
C LEU A 27 -13.66 10.82 5.35
N LYS A 28 -14.30 9.82 4.74
CA LYS A 28 -15.50 10.02 3.96
C LYS A 28 -16.60 10.70 4.76
N LYS A 29 -16.84 10.25 6.01
CA LYS A 29 -17.90 10.78 6.89
C LYS A 29 -17.56 12.19 7.38
N ASN A 30 -16.34 12.40 7.90
CA ASN A 30 -15.95 13.68 8.51
C ASN A 30 -15.93 14.82 7.49
N TYR A 31 -15.40 14.56 6.29
CA TYR A 31 -15.20 15.59 5.27
C TYR A 31 -16.20 15.53 4.13
N LYS A 32 -17.23 14.67 4.22
CA LYS A 32 -18.32 14.52 3.23
C LYS A 32 -17.83 14.22 1.81
N PHE A 33 -16.66 13.56 1.66
CA PHE A 33 -16.21 13.12 0.35
C PHE A 33 -17.19 12.11 -0.26
N LYS A 34 -17.42 12.20 -1.58
CA LYS A 34 -18.29 11.23 -2.30
C LYS A 34 -17.67 9.83 -2.30
N LYS A 35 -16.33 9.77 -2.44
CA LYS A 35 -15.54 8.54 -2.50
C LYS A 35 -14.19 8.73 -1.83
N VAL A 36 -13.73 7.70 -1.10
CA VAL A 36 -12.37 7.60 -0.56
C VAL A 36 -11.86 6.18 -0.84
N GLY A 37 -10.61 6.06 -1.22
CA GLY A 37 -9.94 4.79 -1.44
C GLY A 37 -8.48 4.86 -0.98
N HIS A 38 -7.81 3.70 -0.92
CA HIS A 38 -6.40 3.59 -0.51
C HIS A 38 -5.58 2.80 -1.54
N SER A 39 -4.27 3.07 -1.62
CA SER A 39 -3.34 2.45 -2.58
C SER A 39 -2.87 1.05 -2.19
N GLY A 40 -3.19 0.56 -0.98
CA GLY A 40 -2.79 -0.76 -0.51
C GLY A 40 -3.20 -1.02 0.92
N THR A 41 -3.76 -2.20 1.15
CA THR A 41 -4.25 -2.64 2.46
C THR A 41 -3.10 -2.79 3.46
N LEU A 42 -3.34 -2.41 4.71
CA LEU A 42 -2.63 -2.84 5.90
C LEU A 42 -3.57 -3.71 6.73
N ASP A 43 -3.02 -4.75 7.35
CA ASP A 43 -3.77 -5.61 8.28
C ASP A 43 -4.23 -4.80 9.51
N PRO A 44 -5.25 -5.22 10.25
CA PRO A 44 -5.74 -4.48 11.41
C PRO A 44 -4.66 -4.19 12.44
N ASN A 45 -3.84 -5.17 12.78
CA ASN A 45 -2.74 -5.02 13.75
C ASN A 45 -1.52 -4.26 13.21
N ALA A 46 -1.43 -4.06 11.89
CA ALA A 46 -0.40 -3.23 11.28
C ALA A 46 -0.77 -1.75 11.38
N ASP A 47 0.24 -0.89 11.51
CA ASP A 47 0.09 0.56 11.54
C ASP A 47 0.97 1.25 10.48
N GLY A 48 0.98 2.58 10.51
CA GLY A 48 1.87 3.40 9.70
C GLY A 48 1.26 3.91 8.40
N LEU A 49 2.13 4.22 7.46
CA LEU A 49 1.85 5.05 6.30
C LEU A 49 0.79 4.47 5.36
N MET A 50 -0.27 5.24 5.11
CA MET A 50 -1.26 4.96 4.07
C MET A 50 -1.44 6.14 3.13
N LEU A 51 -1.41 5.85 1.83
CA LEU A 51 -1.78 6.81 0.78
C LEU A 51 -3.25 6.61 0.40
N LEU A 52 -4.04 7.66 0.61
CA LEU A 52 -5.46 7.70 0.25
C LEU A 52 -5.69 8.71 -0.88
N ALA A 53 -6.76 8.46 -1.63
CA ALA A 53 -7.27 9.39 -2.63
C ALA A 53 -8.75 9.62 -2.43
N THR A 54 -9.22 10.82 -2.79
CA THR A 54 -10.62 11.20 -2.68
C THR A 54 -11.23 11.44 -4.06
N ASN A 55 -12.54 11.23 -4.16
CA ASN A 55 -13.37 11.52 -5.32
C ASN A 55 -12.77 11.00 -6.65
N GLY A 56 -12.56 11.84 -7.64
CA GLY A 56 -12.01 11.48 -8.94
C GLY A 56 -10.61 10.86 -8.87
N TYR A 57 -9.77 11.27 -7.91
CA TYR A 57 -8.40 10.78 -7.79
C TYR A 57 -8.30 9.31 -7.37
N THR A 58 -9.38 8.70 -6.87
CA THR A 58 -9.42 7.24 -6.65
C THR A 58 -9.24 6.43 -7.95
N LYS A 59 -9.45 7.04 -9.13
CA LYS A 59 -9.20 6.42 -10.43
C LYS A 59 -7.71 6.43 -10.81
N LEU A 60 -6.88 7.18 -10.06
CA LEU A 60 -5.47 7.39 -10.37
C LEU A 60 -4.53 6.36 -9.71
N PHE A 61 -5.02 5.47 -8.86
CA PHE A 61 -4.20 4.44 -8.21
C PHE A 61 -3.48 3.52 -9.20
N ASP A 62 -4.01 3.35 -10.42
CA ASP A 62 -3.40 2.54 -11.47
C ASP A 62 -2.20 3.23 -12.14
N TYR A 63 -2.01 4.54 -11.89
CA TYR A 63 -0.94 5.37 -12.44
C TYR A 63 0.13 5.74 -11.41
N ILE A 64 -0.07 5.34 -10.17
CA ILE A 64 0.99 5.44 -9.16
C ILE A 64 2.07 4.43 -9.57
N PRO A 65 3.34 4.84 -9.71
CA PRO A 65 4.42 3.93 -10.03
C PRO A 65 4.40 2.70 -9.14
N HIS A 66 4.81 1.54 -9.66
CA HIS A 66 4.94 0.32 -8.85
C HIS A 66 5.98 0.55 -7.77
N THR A 67 5.52 1.19 -6.70
CA THR A 67 6.38 1.59 -5.62
C THR A 67 6.56 0.45 -4.64
N ASN A 68 7.80 0.18 -4.31
CA ASN A 68 8.15 -0.71 -3.23
C ASN A 68 7.65 -0.13 -1.90
N LYS A 69 7.46 -0.98 -0.93
CA LYS A 69 6.99 -0.62 0.40
C LYS A 69 8.02 -1.03 1.42
N ALA A 70 8.37 -0.12 2.32
CA ALA A 70 9.24 -0.42 3.43
C ALA A 70 8.42 -0.65 4.70
N TYR A 71 8.89 -1.61 5.48
CA TYR A 71 8.27 -2.00 6.75
C TYR A 71 9.32 -2.15 7.84
N LYS A 72 8.95 -1.77 9.06
CA LYS A 72 9.60 -2.22 10.30
C LYS A 72 8.77 -3.36 10.86
N VAL A 73 9.40 -4.47 11.15
CA VAL A 73 8.77 -5.74 11.52
C VAL A 73 9.35 -6.22 12.83
N THR A 74 8.51 -6.60 13.78
CA THR A 74 8.94 -7.40 14.94
C THR A 74 8.26 -8.75 14.85
N ALA A 75 9.05 -9.81 14.78
CA ALA A 75 8.61 -11.19 14.82
C ALA A 75 8.83 -11.77 16.22
N ILE A 76 7.92 -12.64 16.69
CA ILE A 76 8.08 -13.46 17.89
C ILE A 76 8.39 -14.88 17.47
N LEU A 77 9.48 -15.45 17.97
CA LEU A 77 9.87 -16.84 17.79
C LEU A 77 9.22 -17.76 18.82
N GLY A 78 9.03 -19.03 18.48
CA GLY A 78 8.46 -20.05 19.37
C GLY A 78 6.93 -20.04 19.47
N TYR A 79 6.25 -19.23 18.65
CA TYR A 79 4.80 -19.11 18.61
C TYR A 79 4.23 -19.30 17.21
N SER A 80 3.02 -19.85 17.13
CA SER A 80 2.21 -19.87 15.92
C SER A 80 0.83 -19.26 16.14
N SER A 81 0.18 -18.83 15.04
CA SER A 81 -1.23 -18.44 15.06
C SER A 81 -1.86 -18.70 13.68
N PRO A 82 -3.18 -18.87 13.60
CA PRO A 82 -3.88 -19.04 12.32
C PRO A 82 -3.70 -17.89 11.34
N THR A 83 -3.57 -16.64 11.84
CA THR A 83 -3.40 -15.43 11.03
C THR A 83 -1.96 -15.08 10.72
N LEU A 84 -0.99 -15.81 11.32
CA LEU A 84 0.46 -15.56 11.27
C LEU A 84 0.87 -14.22 11.91
N ASP A 85 0.02 -13.68 12.76
CA ASP A 85 0.21 -12.47 13.55
C ASP A 85 -0.50 -12.61 14.92
N VAL A 86 -0.44 -11.57 15.74
CA VAL A 86 -1.06 -11.56 17.07
C VAL A 86 -2.55 -11.18 17.09
N ASP A 87 -3.20 -11.10 15.92
CA ASP A 87 -4.65 -10.81 15.81
C ASP A 87 -5.52 -12.05 16.15
N SER A 88 -4.93 -13.24 16.22
CA SER A 88 -5.60 -14.46 16.62
C SER A 88 -4.83 -15.15 17.76
N GLU A 89 -5.48 -16.12 18.40
CA GLU A 89 -4.92 -16.86 19.55
C GLU A 89 -3.54 -17.43 19.20
N LEU A 90 -2.59 -17.18 20.11
CA LEU A 90 -1.22 -17.65 19.99
C LEU A 90 -1.09 -19.04 20.63
N THR A 91 -0.46 -19.96 19.89
CA THR A 91 -0.03 -21.25 20.42
C THR A 91 1.46 -21.20 20.72
N PHE A 92 1.85 -21.40 21.98
CA PHE A 92 3.23 -21.53 22.39
C PHE A 92 3.78 -22.92 22.01
N HIS A 93 4.99 -22.98 21.47
CA HIS A 93 5.70 -24.22 21.10
C HIS A 93 6.95 -24.43 21.94
N GLU A 94 7.77 -23.39 22.08
CA GLU A 94 9.06 -23.50 22.76
C GLU A 94 9.61 -22.13 23.16
N SER A 95 10.50 -22.11 24.16
CA SER A 95 11.22 -20.90 24.57
C SER A 95 12.51 -20.77 23.76
N ILE A 96 12.69 -19.64 23.11
CA ILE A 96 13.83 -19.34 22.24
C ILE A 96 14.44 -18.00 22.65
N ASP A 97 15.76 -17.93 22.76
CA ASP A 97 16.48 -16.65 22.76
C ASP A 97 16.98 -16.37 21.33
N ALA A 98 16.46 -15.31 20.73
CA ALA A 98 16.79 -14.92 19.36
C ALA A 98 18.28 -14.60 19.18
N LYS A 99 19.00 -14.20 20.23
CA LYS A 99 20.45 -13.92 20.19
C LYS A 99 21.25 -15.15 19.80
N ASN A 100 20.81 -16.33 20.22
CA ASN A 100 21.47 -17.60 19.90
C ASN A 100 21.42 -17.94 18.41
N PHE A 101 20.49 -17.34 17.67
CA PHE A 101 20.29 -17.52 16.23
C PHE A 101 20.74 -16.32 15.40
N SER A 102 21.49 -15.39 15.98
CA SER A 102 21.88 -14.14 15.32
C SER A 102 22.52 -14.34 13.95
N HIS A 103 23.39 -15.34 13.79
CA HIS A 103 24.04 -15.66 12.52
C HIS A 103 23.02 -16.15 11.48
N ASP A 104 22.15 -17.09 11.86
CA ASP A 104 21.18 -17.69 10.95
C ASP A 104 20.10 -16.68 10.56
N ILE A 105 19.65 -15.83 11.47
CA ILE A 105 18.71 -14.74 11.19
C ILE A 105 19.32 -13.76 10.16
N LYS A 106 20.57 -13.34 10.33
CA LYS A 106 21.26 -12.49 9.35
C LYS A 106 21.39 -13.17 8.00
N LYS A 107 21.75 -14.45 7.98
CA LYS A 107 21.83 -15.27 6.76
C LYS A 107 20.47 -15.36 6.06
N PHE A 108 19.39 -15.64 6.80
CA PHE A 108 18.04 -15.66 6.25
C PHE A 108 17.68 -14.32 5.61
N LEU A 109 17.83 -13.20 6.33
CA LEU A 109 17.52 -11.86 5.84
C LEU A 109 18.32 -11.50 4.58
N THR A 110 19.59 -11.85 4.54
CA THR A 110 20.45 -11.63 3.35
C THR A 110 19.97 -12.46 2.16
N ASN A 111 19.60 -13.71 2.37
CA ASN A 111 19.12 -14.61 1.32
C ASN A 111 17.73 -14.25 0.77
N LEU A 112 16.97 -13.41 1.47
CA LEU A 112 15.69 -12.89 0.97
C LEU A 112 15.86 -11.88 -0.17
N ILE A 113 17.03 -11.22 -0.28
CA ILE A 113 17.23 -10.16 -1.27
C ILE A 113 17.20 -10.75 -2.68
N GLY A 114 16.39 -10.14 -3.55
CA GLY A 114 16.17 -10.60 -4.91
C GLY A 114 14.73 -11.05 -5.15
N GLU A 115 14.54 -11.80 -6.23
CA GLU A 115 13.23 -12.35 -6.61
C GLU A 115 13.04 -13.76 -6.03
N SER A 116 11.84 -14.03 -5.54
CA SER A 116 11.44 -15.33 -5.03
C SER A 116 9.95 -15.60 -5.23
N ILE A 117 9.54 -16.85 -5.03
CA ILE A 117 8.14 -17.24 -5.08
C ILE A 117 7.58 -17.27 -3.66
N GLN A 118 6.44 -16.61 -3.46
CA GLN A 118 5.75 -16.56 -2.18
C GLN A 118 4.34 -17.12 -2.29
N THR A 119 3.93 -17.94 -1.32
CA THR A 119 2.52 -18.31 -1.10
C THR A 119 1.88 -17.31 -0.15
N PRO A 120 0.84 -16.57 -0.57
CA PRO A 120 0.08 -15.69 0.32
C PRO A 120 -0.53 -16.45 1.50
N PRO A 121 -0.69 -15.81 2.67
CA PRO A 121 -1.40 -16.45 3.77
C PRO A 121 -2.88 -16.63 3.43
N ILE A 122 -3.50 -17.68 3.98
CA ILE A 122 -4.93 -17.95 3.75
C ILE A 122 -5.82 -16.82 4.28
N TYR A 123 -5.40 -16.15 5.36
CA TYR A 123 -6.05 -14.93 5.87
C TYR A 123 -5.60 -13.69 5.09
N SER A 124 -6.00 -13.62 3.80
CA SER A 124 -5.67 -12.50 2.92
C SER A 124 -6.85 -12.09 2.03
N ALA A 125 -6.71 -10.92 1.39
CA ALA A 125 -7.70 -10.39 0.46
C ALA A 125 -7.54 -10.92 -0.98
N VAL A 126 -6.59 -11.82 -1.24
CA VAL A 126 -6.41 -12.48 -2.55
C VAL A 126 -7.69 -13.20 -2.94
N LYS A 127 -8.08 -13.05 -4.21
CA LYS A 127 -9.26 -13.72 -4.75
C LYS A 127 -8.88 -14.99 -5.50
N VAL A 128 -9.56 -16.09 -5.17
CA VAL A 128 -9.51 -17.35 -5.91
C VAL A 128 -10.94 -17.72 -6.27
N LYS A 129 -11.20 -18.01 -7.55
CA LYS A 129 -12.56 -18.28 -8.07
C LYS A 129 -13.60 -17.24 -7.61
N GLY A 130 -13.23 -15.95 -7.64
CA GLY A 130 -14.12 -14.83 -7.27
C GLY A 130 -14.32 -14.58 -5.75
N LYS A 131 -13.90 -15.52 -4.88
CA LYS A 131 -14.04 -15.45 -3.42
C LYS A 131 -12.68 -15.10 -2.78
N ARG A 132 -12.64 -14.23 -1.77
CA ARG A 132 -11.39 -13.87 -1.05
C ARG A 132 -10.92 -15.02 -0.17
N LEU A 133 -9.60 -15.24 -0.05
CA LEU A 133 -9.00 -16.34 0.72
C LEU A 133 -9.47 -16.36 2.19
N TYR A 134 -9.53 -15.22 2.87
CA TYR A 134 -10.01 -15.18 4.26
C TYR A 134 -11.44 -15.73 4.45
N LYS A 135 -12.27 -15.73 3.38
CA LYS A 135 -13.62 -16.33 3.44
C LYS A 135 -13.59 -17.85 3.35
N TYR A 136 -12.58 -18.43 2.70
CA TYR A 136 -12.32 -19.87 2.73
C TYR A 136 -11.81 -20.27 4.12
N ALA A 137 -10.82 -19.54 4.67
CA ALA A 137 -10.29 -19.79 6.01
C ALA A 137 -11.40 -19.83 7.08
N ARG A 138 -12.30 -18.83 7.10
CA ARG A 138 -13.41 -18.75 8.07
C ARG A 138 -14.41 -19.89 7.98
N LYS A 139 -14.48 -20.56 6.84
CA LYS A 139 -15.38 -21.70 6.60
C LYS A 139 -14.68 -23.04 6.66
N ALA A 140 -13.37 -23.06 6.98
CA ALA A 140 -12.50 -24.23 6.91
C ALA A 140 -12.59 -24.97 5.54
N GLU A 141 -12.80 -24.20 4.44
CA GLU A 141 -12.85 -24.73 3.09
C GLU A 141 -11.43 -24.83 2.52
N GLU A 142 -11.08 -25.98 1.95
CA GLU A 142 -9.81 -26.13 1.24
C GLU A 142 -9.78 -25.30 -0.04
N VAL A 143 -8.63 -24.69 -0.31
CA VAL A 143 -8.41 -23.88 -1.50
C VAL A 143 -6.93 -23.94 -1.92
N ASN A 144 -6.69 -24.17 -3.21
CA ASN A 144 -5.33 -24.04 -3.74
C ASN A 144 -4.96 -22.56 -3.84
N ILE A 145 -3.97 -22.14 -3.04
CA ILE A 145 -3.53 -20.73 -2.96
C ILE A 145 -2.50 -20.50 -4.06
N PRO A 146 -2.75 -19.60 -5.02
CA PRO A 146 -1.81 -19.30 -6.08
C PRO A 146 -0.57 -18.59 -5.51
N THR A 147 0.59 -19.06 -5.92
CA THR A 147 1.86 -18.40 -5.63
C THR A 147 2.03 -17.12 -6.47
N ARG A 148 2.96 -16.29 -6.08
CA ARG A 148 3.34 -15.08 -6.80
C ARG A 148 4.83 -14.81 -6.71
N THR A 149 5.40 -14.18 -7.73
CA THR A 149 6.73 -13.62 -7.65
C THR A 149 6.70 -12.37 -6.77
N ILE A 150 7.62 -12.30 -5.82
CA ILE A 150 7.90 -11.13 -4.99
C ILE A 150 9.35 -10.71 -5.21
N LYS A 151 9.65 -9.46 -4.88
CA LYS A 151 11.02 -8.97 -4.85
C LYS A 151 11.29 -8.30 -3.52
N VAL A 152 12.41 -8.64 -2.91
CA VAL A 152 12.96 -7.96 -1.73
C VAL A 152 14.16 -7.15 -2.17
N ASP A 153 14.13 -5.83 -1.96
CA ASP A 153 15.23 -4.95 -2.39
C ASP A 153 16.23 -4.72 -1.27
N LYS A 154 15.78 -4.69 -0.02
CA LYS A 154 16.63 -4.44 1.15
C LYS A 154 16.09 -5.14 2.37
N THR A 155 16.99 -5.63 3.22
CA THR A 155 16.70 -6.07 4.59
C THR A 155 17.76 -5.51 5.53
N GLU A 156 17.39 -5.27 6.79
CA GLU A 156 18.31 -4.79 7.81
C GLU A 156 17.85 -5.29 9.20
N LEU A 157 18.68 -6.08 9.88
CA LEU A 157 18.42 -6.52 11.25
C LEU A 157 18.67 -5.34 12.20
N THR A 158 17.65 -4.99 13.02
CA THR A 158 17.72 -3.84 13.93
C THR A 158 17.92 -4.24 15.38
N SER A 159 17.23 -5.27 15.89
CA SER A 159 17.46 -5.78 17.25
C SER A 159 17.11 -7.26 17.39
N LEU A 160 17.72 -7.88 18.40
CA LEU A 160 17.42 -9.22 18.92
C LEU A 160 17.24 -9.10 20.44
N GLU A 161 16.02 -9.32 20.93
CA GLU A 161 15.67 -9.18 22.34
C GLU A 161 14.78 -10.35 22.76
N ASP A 162 15.23 -11.16 23.72
CA ASP A 162 14.53 -12.35 24.15
C ASP A 162 14.16 -13.25 22.93
N ASN A 163 12.89 -13.55 22.75
CA ASN A 163 12.40 -14.29 21.60
C ASN A 163 11.98 -13.40 20.41
N LYS A 164 12.36 -12.12 20.38
CA LYS A 164 11.96 -11.16 19.36
C LYS A 164 13.07 -10.83 18.39
N VAL A 165 12.69 -10.77 17.13
CA VAL A 165 13.55 -10.35 16.00
C VAL A 165 12.93 -9.12 15.37
N THR A 166 13.62 -7.97 15.44
CA THR A 166 13.18 -6.75 14.76
C THR A 166 14.08 -6.46 13.57
N PHE A 167 13.47 -6.22 12.42
CA PHE A 167 14.19 -5.90 11.18
C PHE A 167 13.39 -4.93 10.32
N GLU A 168 14.09 -4.24 9.43
CA GLU A 168 13.49 -3.45 8.35
C GLU A 168 13.58 -4.22 7.03
N ILE A 169 12.55 -4.07 6.20
CA ILE A 169 12.49 -4.73 4.90
C ILE A 169 11.80 -3.84 3.86
N THR A 170 12.38 -3.80 2.65
CA THR A 170 11.77 -3.14 1.48
C THR A 170 11.40 -4.18 0.44
N VAL A 171 10.12 -4.20 0.05
CA VAL A 171 9.55 -5.26 -0.78
C VAL A 171 8.67 -4.70 -1.89
N SER A 172 8.52 -5.48 -2.96
CA SER A 172 7.59 -5.19 -4.05
C SER A 172 6.13 -5.22 -3.60
N LYS A 173 5.26 -4.58 -4.37
CA LYS A 173 3.80 -4.59 -4.17
C LYS A 173 3.27 -6.03 -4.13
N GLY A 174 2.45 -6.31 -3.13
CA GLY A 174 1.78 -7.61 -2.99
C GLY A 174 2.53 -8.63 -2.14
N THR A 175 3.73 -8.31 -1.66
CA THR A 175 4.47 -9.15 -0.71
C THR A 175 3.75 -9.19 0.65
N TYR A 176 3.65 -10.38 1.23
CA TYR A 176 3.10 -10.61 2.57
C TYR A 176 4.22 -10.81 3.57
N ILE A 177 4.38 -9.83 4.46
CA ILE A 177 5.41 -9.87 5.53
C ILE A 177 5.14 -11.02 6.50
N ARG A 178 3.88 -11.36 6.75
CA ARG A 178 3.50 -12.49 7.60
C ARG A 178 4.04 -13.83 7.07
N SER A 179 3.98 -14.06 5.74
CA SER A 179 4.60 -15.24 5.14
C SER A 179 6.12 -15.23 5.27
N ILE A 180 6.78 -14.07 5.15
CA ILE A 180 8.24 -13.95 5.37
C ILE A 180 8.61 -14.34 6.80
N VAL A 181 7.84 -13.88 7.79
CA VAL A 181 8.07 -14.22 9.20
C VAL A 181 7.82 -15.70 9.47
N GLU A 182 6.78 -16.29 8.88
CA GLU A 182 6.54 -17.74 8.96
C GLU A 182 7.73 -18.52 8.36
N ASP A 183 8.26 -18.07 7.22
CA ASP A 183 9.41 -18.70 6.57
C ASP A 183 10.71 -18.51 7.38
N LEU A 184 10.88 -17.40 8.12
CA LEU A 184 11.95 -17.26 9.10
C LEU A 184 11.85 -18.34 10.20
N GLY A 185 10.64 -18.55 10.74
CA GLY A 185 10.42 -19.63 11.72
C GLY A 185 10.81 -21.00 11.17
N LYS A 186 10.36 -21.34 9.96
CA LYS A 186 10.72 -22.60 9.28
C LYS A 186 12.22 -22.74 9.07
N PHE A 187 12.90 -21.66 8.66
CA PHE A 187 14.36 -21.66 8.45
C PHE A 187 15.13 -21.93 9.75
N LEU A 188 14.64 -21.43 10.87
CA LEU A 188 15.21 -21.65 12.20
C LEU A 188 14.75 -22.96 12.88
N ASN A 189 13.98 -23.82 12.17
CA ASN A 189 13.34 -25.02 12.69
C ASN A 189 12.41 -24.77 13.89
N THR A 190 11.75 -23.62 13.93
CA THR A 190 10.78 -23.22 14.93
C THR A 190 9.52 -22.63 14.31
N LYS A 191 8.68 -22.00 15.12
CA LYS A 191 7.53 -21.19 14.67
C LYS A 191 7.83 -19.70 14.87
N ALA A 192 7.23 -18.87 14.01
CA ALA A 192 7.31 -17.42 14.17
C ALA A 192 6.02 -16.75 13.67
N VAL A 193 5.64 -15.68 14.34
CA VAL A 193 4.48 -14.83 13.99
C VAL A 193 4.86 -13.35 14.05
N VAL A 194 4.13 -12.51 13.33
CA VAL A 194 4.32 -11.06 13.39
C VAL A 194 3.69 -10.51 14.68
N GLU A 195 4.50 -9.86 15.53
CA GLU A 195 4.04 -9.12 16.70
C GLU A 195 3.63 -7.70 16.33
N SER A 196 4.47 -7.02 15.55
CA SER A 196 4.18 -5.68 15.08
C SER A 196 4.67 -5.46 13.66
N LEU A 197 3.91 -4.67 12.92
CA LEU A 197 4.19 -4.34 11.53
C LEU A 197 3.84 -2.88 11.28
N THR A 198 4.85 -2.06 11.03
CA THR A 198 4.67 -0.65 10.69
C THR A 198 5.12 -0.39 9.26
N ARG A 199 4.24 0.11 8.40
CA ARG A 199 4.66 0.54 7.07
C ARG A 199 5.31 1.90 7.13
N THR A 200 6.62 1.96 6.86
CA THR A 200 7.45 3.16 6.99
C THR A 200 7.58 3.95 5.70
N ALA A 201 7.39 3.29 4.53
CA ALA A 201 7.41 4.00 3.25
C ALA A 201 6.51 3.35 2.17
N ILE A 202 6.10 4.17 1.19
CA ILE A 202 5.45 3.80 -0.07
C ILE A 202 6.20 4.57 -1.16
N GLY A 203 7.11 3.90 -1.88
CA GLY A 203 8.03 4.58 -2.79
C GLY A 203 8.85 5.65 -2.08
N ASN A 204 8.80 6.86 -2.58
CA ASN A 204 9.50 8.01 -2.00
C ASN A 204 8.77 8.64 -0.80
N LEU A 205 7.51 8.29 -0.58
CA LEU A 205 6.71 8.81 0.54
C LEU A 205 7.07 8.07 1.82
N LYS A 206 7.55 8.79 2.85
CA LYS A 206 8.03 8.23 4.11
C LYS A 206 7.13 8.62 5.28
N ILE A 207 7.18 7.85 6.36
CA ILE A 207 6.37 8.08 7.59
C ILE A 207 6.74 9.38 8.33
N ASN A 208 7.90 9.97 8.04
CA ASN A 208 8.31 11.29 8.54
C ASN A 208 7.98 12.44 7.59
N HIS A 209 7.16 12.20 6.56
CA HIS A 209 6.74 13.23 5.62
C HIS A 209 6.01 14.38 6.34
N GLU A 210 6.33 15.64 6.00
CA GLU A 210 5.75 16.82 6.66
C GLU A 210 4.22 16.93 6.55
N LYS A 211 3.64 16.42 5.47
CA LYS A 211 2.20 16.38 5.21
C LYS A 211 1.51 15.11 5.74
N LEU A 212 2.18 14.34 6.60
CA LEU A 212 1.56 13.16 7.22
C LEU A 212 0.49 13.59 8.23
N ASN A 213 -0.74 13.17 7.98
CA ASN A 213 -1.85 13.37 8.91
C ASN A 213 -1.81 12.27 10.00
N LYS A 214 -1.58 12.68 11.24
CA LYS A 214 -1.51 11.83 12.43
C LYS A 214 -2.78 11.96 13.28
N ASN A 215 -2.90 11.12 14.31
CA ASN A 215 -4.01 11.16 15.29
C ASN A 215 -5.40 11.04 14.65
N ILE A 216 -5.51 10.21 13.62
CA ILE A 216 -6.74 10.04 12.81
C ILE A 216 -7.96 9.67 13.66
N GLN A 217 -7.75 8.96 14.79
CA GLN A 217 -8.82 8.56 15.70
C GLN A 217 -9.58 9.78 16.25
N ASN A 218 -8.86 10.86 16.57
CA ASN A 218 -9.39 12.08 17.16
C ASN A 218 -9.78 13.16 16.11
N MET A 219 -9.57 12.87 14.83
CA MET A 219 -9.98 13.80 13.76
C MET A 219 -11.48 13.95 13.69
N ASP A 220 -11.90 15.19 13.57
CA ASP A 220 -13.28 15.62 13.29
C ASP A 220 -13.34 16.45 11.98
N TYR A 221 -14.51 17.02 11.69
CA TYR A 221 -14.72 17.84 10.50
C TYR A 221 -14.01 19.21 10.55
N GLU A 222 -13.54 19.66 11.72
CA GLU A 222 -12.80 20.91 11.92
C GLU A 222 -11.30 20.70 11.72
N THR A 223 -10.81 19.47 11.84
CA THR A 223 -9.39 19.16 11.66
C THR A 223 -8.98 19.42 10.21
N ASN A 224 -7.99 20.30 10.03
CA ASN A 224 -7.46 20.59 8.70
C ASN A 224 -6.54 19.46 8.22
N LEU A 225 -6.92 18.81 7.12
CA LEU A 225 -6.12 17.76 6.49
C LEU A 225 -5.03 18.36 5.60
N HIS A 226 -3.79 17.94 5.82
CA HIS A 226 -2.69 18.24 4.91
C HIS A 226 -2.85 17.45 3.62
N LYS A 227 -3.03 18.17 2.52
CA LYS A 227 -3.12 17.61 1.17
C LYS A 227 -1.72 17.33 0.63
N LEU A 228 -1.59 16.21 -0.06
CA LEU A 228 -0.37 15.88 -0.79
C LEU A 228 -0.47 16.40 -2.21
N ASP A 229 0.59 17.02 -2.72
CA ASP A 229 0.63 17.39 -4.13
C ASP A 229 0.61 16.11 -4.96
N TRP A 230 -0.24 16.07 -5.97
CA TRP A 230 -0.35 14.91 -6.84
C TRP A 230 0.95 14.63 -7.64
N ARG A 231 1.79 15.65 -7.84
CA ARG A 231 3.11 15.51 -8.46
C ARG A 231 4.09 14.69 -7.62
N GLU A 232 3.86 14.62 -6.31
CA GLU A 232 4.62 13.76 -5.40
C GLU A 232 4.19 12.28 -5.49
N VAL A 233 3.03 12.01 -6.13
CA VAL A 233 2.38 10.69 -6.15
C VAL A 233 2.45 10.03 -7.51
N ILE A 234 2.31 10.81 -8.60
CA ILE A 234 2.23 10.30 -9.97
C ILE A 234 3.42 10.82 -10.77
N ASP A 235 4.17 9.88 -11.33
CA ASP A 235 5.33 10.15 -12.17
C ASP A 235 4.96 9.90 -13.65
N LEU A 236 4.24 10.87 -14.25
CA LEU A 236 3.92 10.91 -15.66
C LEU A 236 4.24 12.29 -16.22
N PRO A 237 4.64 12.41 -17.49
CA PRO A 237 4.83 13.71 -18.11
C PRO A 237 3.51 14.49 -18.11
N ILE A 238 3.63 15.81 -17.99
CA ILE A 238 2.52 16.74 -17.81
C ILE A 238 2.40 17.63 -19.05
N VAL A 239 1.17 17.84 -19.49
CA VAL A 239 0.80 18.90 -20.42
C VAL A 239 -0.18 19.83 -19.72
N GLU A 240 0.23 21.08 -19.56
CA GLU A 240 -0.65 22.13 -19.05
C GLU A 240 -1.50 22.66 -20.21
N LEU A 241 -2.81 22.73 -19.99
CA LEU A 241 -3.79 23.19 -20.99
C LEU A 241 -4.54 24.40 -20.48
N ASP A 242 -4.99 25.24 -21.40
CA ASP A 242 -5.82 26.37 -21.11
C ASP A 242 -7.25 25.97 -20.74
N LYS A 243 -7.98 26.88 -20.08
CA LYS A 243 -9.35 26.62 -19.60
C LYS A 243 -10.37 26.36 -20.72
N ASP A 244 -10.13 26.86 -21.91
CA ASP A 244 -10.96 26.62 -23.09
C ASP A 244 -10.97 25.15 -23.55
N MET A 245 -9.95 24.37 -23.13
CA MET A 245 -9.88 22.92 -23.39
C MET A 245 -10.77 22.09 -22.46
N ILE A 246 -11.43 22.67 -21.46
CA ILE A 246 -12.23 21.92 -20.47
C ILE A 246 -13.31 21.08 -21.16
N ASP A 247 -14.07 21.65 -22.10
CA ASP A 247 -15.15 20.94 -22.76
C ASP A 247 -14.62 19.84 -23.72
N VAL A 248 -13.49 20.06 -24.35
CA VAL A 248 -12.79 19.07 -25.19
C VAL A 248 -12.41 17.85 -24.35
N ILE A 249 -11.78 18.08 -23.17
CA ILE A 249 -11.36 17.04 -22.25
C ILE A 249 -12.55 16.30 -21.62
N LYS A 250 -13.56 17.06 -21.17
CA LYS A 250 -14.76 16.52 -20.54
C LYS A 250 -15.55 15.60 -21.46
N ASN A 251 -15.61 15.95 -22.74
CA ASN A 251 -16.26 15.15 -23.77
C ASN A 251 -15.38 14.00 -24.29
N GLY A 252 -14.17 13.85 -23.80
CA GLY A 252 -13.26 12.76 -24.13
C GLY A 252 -12.81 12.79 -25.61
N GLN A 253 -12.65 13.98 -26.19
CA GLN A 253 -12.24 14.13 -27.58
C GLN A 253 -10.79 13.71 -27.78
N LEU A 254 -10.45 13.33 -29.03
CA LEU A 254 -9.07 13.06 -29.42
C LEU A 254 -8.28 14.36 -29.48
N LEU A 255 -7.00 14.27 -29.06
CA LEU A 255 -6.05 15.38 -29.17
C LEU A 255 -4.95 15.04 -30.17
N SER A 256 -4.49 16.05 -30.97
CA SER A 256 -3.38 15.88 -31.88
C SER A 256 -2.08 15.52 -31.19
N ASN A 257 -1.25 14.73 -31.85
CA ASN A 257 0.10 14.40 -31.38
C ASN A 257 1.00 15.62 -31.15
N ASP A 258 0.73 16.75 -31.81
CA ASP A 258 1.56 17.96 -31.70
C ASP A 258 1.65 18.53 -30.32
N ILE A 259 0.69 18.16 -29.44
CA ILE A 259 0.63 18.58 -28.03
C ILE A 259 1.61 17.76 -27.15
N PHE A 260 2.06 16.60 -27.63
CA PHE A 260 2.80 15.61 -26.86
C PHE A 260 4.21 15.39 -27.41
N MET A 261 5.21 15.22 -26.54
CA MET A 261 6.61 15.06 -26.95
C MET A 261 6.94 13.66 -27.46
N ASN A 262 6.27 12.64 -26.94
CA ASN A 262 6.52 11.23 -27.26
C ASN A 262 5.25 10.38 -27.11
N LYS A 263 5.34 9.08 -27.43
CA LYS A 263 4.21 8.14 -27.37
C LYS A 263 4.07 7.49 -25.98
N GLU A 264 3.99 8.31 -24.92
CA GLU A 264 3.74 7.87 -23.54
C GLU A 264 2.33 8.28 -23.09
N LYS A 265 1.99 7.93 -21.84
CA LYS A 265 0.82 8.48 -21.15
C LYS A 265 1.16 9.85 -20.58
N TYR A 266 0.21 10.77 -20.65
CA TYR A 266 0.36 12.13 -20.15
C TYR A 266 -0.74 12.49 -19.18
N ILE A 267 -0.40 13.24 -18.15
CA ILE A 267 -1.34 14.00 -17.34
C ILE A 267 -1.67 15.28 -18.11
N LEU A 268 -2.97 15.53 -18.29
CA LEU A 268 -3.46 16.83 -18.74
C LEU A 268 -3.91 17.61 -17.50
N SER A 269 -3.28 18.75 -17.26
CA SER A 269 -3.54 19.62 -16.12
C SER A 269 -4.16 20.92 -16.59
N ILE A 270 -5.20 21.37 -15.89
CA ILE A 270 -5.81 22.69 -16.08
C ILE A 270 -5.89 23.35 -14.70
N ASN A 271 -5.36 24.57 -14.56
CA ASN A 271 -5.30 25.30 -13.28
C ASN A 271 -4.64 24.49 -12.14
N ASN A 272 -3.56 23.78 -12.42
CA ASN A 272 -2.85 22.94 -11.47
C ASN A 272 -3.63 21.71 -10.95
N ASP A 273 -4.83 21.42 -11.44
CA ASP A 273 -5.61 20.22 -11.11
C ASP A 273 -5.51 19.21 -12.27
N ILE A 274 -5.44 17.92 -11.96
CA ILE A 274 -5.46 16.86 -12.98
C ILE A 274 -6.86 16.80 -13.59
N SER A 275 -6.95 17.08 -14.89
CA SER A 275 -8.21 17.04 -15.65
C SER A 275 -8.43 15.68 -16.31
N ALA A 276 -7.37 15.08 -16.84
CA ALA A 276 -7.43 13.77 -17.49
C ALA A 276 -6.06 13.09 -17.55
N ILE A 277 -6.05 11.81 -17.88
CA ILE A 277 -4.89 11.08 -18.38
C ILE A 277 -5.18 10.67 -19.81
N TYR A 278 -4.26 10.98 -20.73
CA TYR A 278 -4.31 10.60 -22.13
C TYR A 278 -3.21 9.60 -22.47
N LYS A 279 -3.47 8.79 -23.48
CA LYS A 279 -2.53 7.79 -24.00
C LYS A 279 -2.52 7.80 -25.52
N PRO A 280 -1.44 7.33 -26.17
CA PRO A 280 -1.39 7.15 -27.61
C PRO A 280 -2.58 6.33 -28.12
N PHE A 281 -3.15 6.72 -29.25
CA PHE A 281 -4.25 6.02 -29.90
C PHE A 281 -3.90 5.55 -31.31
N ASN A 282 -3.39 6.45 -32.13
CA ASN A 282 -2.91 6.16 -33.49
C ASN A 282 -1.69 7.06 -33.79
N GLU A 283 -1.27 7.11 -35.04
CA GLU A 283 -0.09 7.90 -35.44
C GLU A 283 -0.25 9.40 -35.17
N ASN A 284 -1.46 9.92 -35.24
CA ASN A 284 -1.75 11.36 -35.22
C ASN A 284 -2.46 11.83 -33.95
N ASN A 285 -2.96 10.92 -33.11
CA ASN A 285 -3.85 11.30 -32.03
C ASN A 285 -3.59 10.54 -30.74
N PHE A 286 -3.89 11.22 -29.62
CA PHE A 286 -4.06 10.67 -28.28
C PHE A 286 -5.55 10.59 -27.92
N LYS A 287 -5.90 9.61 -27.08
CA LYS A 287 -7.25 9.44 -26.54
C LYS A 287 -7.24 9.46 -25.02
N PRO A 288 -8.38 9.80 -24.39
CA PRO A 288 -8.48 9.70 -22.95
C PRO A 288 -8.32 8.25 -22.46
N ASP A 289 -7.52 8.07 -21.41
CA ASP A 289 -7.44 6.84 -20.63
C ASP A 289 -8.31 6.98 -19.36
N LYS A 290 -8.29 8.17 -18.74
CA LYS A 290 -9.19 8.58 -17.64
C LYS A 290 -9.56 10.05 -17.78
N VAL A 291 -10.83 10.38 -17.60
CA VAL A 291 -11.33 11.76 -17.43
C VAL A 291 -11.76 11.94 -15.99
N LEU A 292 -11.39 13.07 -15.37
CA LEU A 292 -11.56 13.36 -13.95
C LEU A 292 -12.49 14.55 -13.66
N ILE A 293 -12.71 15.42 -14.67
CA ILE A 293 -13.57 16.62 -14.63
C ILE A 293 -14.95 16.36 -15.21
#